data_f112bd2273ab17d4375709c4e2e1ed33
#
_entry.id   f112bd2273ab17d4375709c4e2e1ed33
#
_cell.length_a   1.000
_cell.length_b   1.000
_cell.length_c   1.000
_cell.angle_alpha   90.00
_cell.angle_beta   90.00
_cell.angle_gamma   90.00
#
_symmetry.space_group_name_H-M   'P 1'
#
loop_
_entity.id
_entity.type
_entity.pdbx_description
1 polymer ?
#
loop_
_entity_poly.entity_id
_entity_poly.type
_entity_poly.pdbx_seq_one_letter_code
_entity_poly.pdbx_strand_id
1 'polypeptide(L)'
;MDSRLEQTKEAKLSALMQEYGTKVLRLVYLMVGDRSAAEDITQDVFVKVYRSLDGFRGESAIQTWLYKIAVNESKGYLRSWAFRRVFPASRIFRQSQTTVEAEALEKLGRENVAQLVMSLPAAYREVILLYYYGGLSIVETAEALGVSEGAVRTRLHRARQQLKPLLIEEGLGWT
;
A
#
# COMPACT_ATOMS: atom_id res chain seq x y z
N MET A 1 8.83 18.85 -31.38
CA MET A 1 8.24 17.50 -31.34
C MET A 1 8.09 16.99 -29.90
N ASP A 2 8.95 17.41 -28.98
CA ASP A 2 8.91 17.05 -27.57
C ASP A 2 7.68 17.58 -26.79
N SER A 3 7.25 18.79 -26.99
CA SER A 3 6.18 19.44 -26.24
C SER A 3 4.82 18.71 -26.31
N ARG A 4 4.51 18.03 -27.41
CA ARG A 4 3.27 17.27 -27.62
C ARG A 4 3.30 15.90 -26.93
N LEU A 5 4.49 15.32 -26.82
CA LEU A 5 4.72 14.05 -26.09
C LEU A 5 4.71 14.29 -24.59
N GLU A 6 5.28 15.41 -24.12
CA GLU A 6 5.24 15.81 -22.71
C GLU A 6 3.81 16.12 -22.24
N GLN A 7 3.03 16.88 -23.02
CA GLN A 7 1.60 17.13 -22.71
C GLN A 7 0.77 15.84 -22.62
N THR A 8 1.04 14.84 -23.46
CA THR A 8 0.36 13.54 -23.37
C THR A 8 0.81 12.72 -22.16
N LYS A 9 2.06 12.83 -21.75
CA LYS A 9 2.61 12.14 -20.58
C LYS A 9 2.07 12.74 -19.28
N GLU A 10 2.01 14.05 -19.19
CA GLU A 10 1.41 14.77 -18.07
C GLU A 10 -0.09 14.49 -17.94
N ALA A 11 -0.83 14.45 -19.05
CA ALA A 11 -2.24 14.11 -19.06
C ALA A 11 -2.48 12.66 -18.56
N LYS A 12 -1.64 11.69 -18.98
CA LYS A 12 -1.68 10.31 -18.51
C LYS A 12 -1.37 10.23 -17.01
N LEU A 13 -0.34 10.93 -16.54
CA LEU A 13 -0.02 10.99 -15.13
C LEU A 13 -1.16 11.57 -14.31
N SER A 14 -1.75 12.69 -14.76
CA SER A 14 -2.89 13.31 -14.09
C SER A 14 -4.07 12.35 -13.97
N ALA A 15 -4.41 11.63 -15.03
CA ALA A 15 -5.45 10.61 -14.99
C ALA A 15 -5.15 9.48 -13.98
N LEU A 16 -3.92 8.99 -13.95
CA LEU A 16 -3.49 7.98 -12.98
C LEU A 16 -3.55 8.49 -11.53
N MET A 17 -3.16 9.75 -11.30
CA MET A 17 -3.26 10.37 -9.98
C MET A 17 -4.71 10.53 -9.54
N GLN A 18 -5.61 10.93 -10.43
CA GLN A 18 -7.04 11.04 -10.14
C GLN A 18 -7.66 9.67 -9.81
N GLU A 19 -7.33 8.63 -10.57
CA GLU A 19 -7.91 7.30 -10.40
C GLU A 19 -7.32 6.53 -9.22
N TYR A 20 -5.98 6.62 -9.04
CA TYR A 20 -5.24 5.77 -8.09
C TYR A 20 -4.63 6.53 -6.92
N GLY A 21 -4.57 7.86 -6.92
CA GLY A 21 -3.86 8.65 -5.91
C GLY A 21 -4.27 8.31 -4.48
N THR A 22 -5.57 8.35 -4.20
CA THR A 22 -6.10 7.99 -2.86
C THR A 22 -5.88 6.51 -2.53
N LYS A 23 -6.00 5.62 -3.50
CA LYS A 23 -5.79 4.17 -3.32
C LYS A 23 -4.33 3.88 -2.98
N VAL A 24 -3.40 4.50 -3.69
CA VAL A 24 -1.95 4.38 -3.43
C VAL A 24 -1.59 4.96 -2.07
N LEU A 25 -2.07 6.16 -1.74
CA LEU A 25 -1.81 6.77 -0.44
C LEU A 25 -2.26 5.87 0.72
N ARG A 26 -3.48 5.31 0.62
CA ARG A 26 -4.01 4.41 1.63
C ARG A 26 -3.24 3.08 1.69
N LEU A 27 -2.87 2.50 0.54
CA LEU A 27 -2.03 1.30 0.48
C LEU A 27 -0.70 1.54 1.19
N VAL A 28 -0.01 2.62 0.85
CA VAL A 28 1.28 3.00 1.44
C VAL A 28 1.11 3.25 2.95
N TYR A 29 0.09 3.99 3.37
CA TYR A 29 -0.19 4.22 4.80
C TYR A 29 -0.37 2.91 5.57
N LEU A 30 -1.17 1.98 5.06
CA LEU A 30 -1.38 0.67 5.70
C LEU A 30 -0.12 -0.19 5.73
N MET A 31 0.83 0.04 4.82
CA MET A 31 2.13 -0.63 4.82
C MET A 31 3.11 -0.05 5.84
N VAL A 32 3.20 1.28 5.95
CA VAL A 32 4.25 1.96 6.73
C VAL A 32 3.77 2.42 8.11
N GLY A 33 2.46 2.66 8.30
CA GLY A 33 1.86 3.05 9.57
C GLY A 33 2.08 4.52 9.97
N ASP A 34 2.68 5.34 9.11
CA ASP A 34 2.93 6.76 9.35
C ASP A 34 2.35 7.59 8.20
N ARG A 35 1.48 8.55 8.53
CA ARG A 35 0.75 9.35 7.54
C ARG A 35 1.68 10.27 6.76
N SER A 36 2.58 10.96 7.44
CA SER A 36 3.51 11.89 6.79
C SER A 36 4.45 11.16 5.85
N ALA A 37 5.00 10.01 6.30
CA ALA A 37 5.80 9.14 5.45
C ALA A 37 4.99 8.61 4.26
N ALA A 38 3.72 8.26 4.46
CA ALA A 38 2.87 7.75 3.38
C ALA A 38 2.61 8.82 2.31
N GLU A 39 2.41 10.07 2.70
CA GLU A 39 2.24 11.20 1.78
C GLU A 39 3.53 11.42 0.96
N ASP A 40 4.70 11.45 1.60
CA ASP A 40 5.99 11.59 0.93
C ASP A 40 6.28 10.44 -0.03
N ILE A 41 6.08 9.21 0.42
CA ILE A 41 6.28 8.00 -0.41
C ILE A 41 5.32 8.01 -1.60
N THR A 42 4.07 8.43 -1.41
CA THR A 42 3.09 8.51 -2.50
C THR A 42 3.54 9.52 -3.57
N GLN A 43 4.10 10.65 -3.18
CA GLN A 43 4.69 11.60 -4.12
C GLN A 43 5.85 10.95 -4.88
N ASP A 44 6.77 10.27 -4.19
CA ASP A 44 7.89 9.56 -4.83
C ASP A 44 7.42 8.47 -5.80
N VAL A 45 6.34 7.76 -5.46
CA VAL A 45 5.69 6.77 -6.36
C VAL A 45 5.28 7.46 -7.66
N PHE A 46 4.54 8.56 -7.61
CA PHE A 46 4.07 9.24 -8.83
C PHE A 46 5.20 9.92 -9.61
N VAL A 47 6.26 10.38 -8.96
CA VAL A 47 7.49 10.83 -9.63
C VAL A 47 8.14 9.68 -10.41
N LYS A 48 8.23 8.48 -9.82
CA LYS A 48 8.76 7.28 -10.51
C LYS A 48 7.84 6.82 -11.63
N VAL A 49 6.53 6.85 -11.42
CA VAL A 49 5.53 6.60 -12.47
C VAL A 49 5.78 7.52 -13.66
N TYR A 50 5.88 8.82 -13.44
CA TYR A 50 6.14 9.79 -14.49
C TYR A 50 7.42 9.47 -15.27
N ARG A 51 8.52 9.18 -14.57
CA ARG A 51 9.82 8.86 -15.19
C ARG A 51 9.79 7.58 -16.03
N SER A 52 9.02 6.58 -15.62
CA SER A 52 8.99 5.26 -16.24
C SER A 52 7.76 5.00 -17.13
N LEU A 53 6.85 6.00 -17.24
CA LEU A 53 5.59 5.83 -17.98
C LEU A 53 5.80 5.51 -19.48
N ASP A 54 6.85 6.09 -20.10
CA ASP A 54 7.17 5.84 -21.50
C ASP A 54 7.70 4.41 -21.75
N GLY A 55 8.26 3.79 -20.70
CA GLY A 55 8.75 2.41 -20.74
C GLY A 55 7.68 1.38 -20.38
N PHE A 56 6.49 1.81 -19.98
CA PHE A 56 5.40 0.89 -19.66
C PHE A 56 4.86 0.24 -20.94
N ARG A 57 5.15 -1.06 -21.13
CA ARG A 57 4.81 -1.83 -22.32
C ARG A 57 3.43 -2.49 -22.27
N GLY A 58 2.67 -2.34 -21.18
CA GLY A 58 1.38 -3.01 -21.03
C GLY A 58 1.48 -4.52 -20.81
N GLU A 59 2.63 -5.03 -20.38
CA GLU A 59 2.84 -6.45 -20.05
C GLU A 59 2.04 -6.90 -18.84
N SER A 60 1.67 -5.96 -17.97
CA SER A 60 0.75 -6.16 -16.85
C SER A 60 -0.33 -5.07 -16.85
N ALA A 61 -1.40 -5.25 -16.04
CA ALA A 61 -2.35 -4.18 -15.81
C ALA A 61 -1.64 -2.95 -15.21
N ILE A 62 -2.02 -1.76 -15.62
CA ILE A 62 -1.43 -0.50 -15.13
C ILE A 62 -1.49 -0.41 -13.59
N GLN A 63 -2.57 -0.92 -13.00
CA GLN A 63 -2.75 -0.99 -11.55
C GLN A 63 -1.70 -1.88 -10.88
N THR A 64 -1.44 -3.07 -11.43
CA THR A 64 -0.42 -4.01 -10.92
C THR A 64 0.96 -3.37 -10.95
N TRP A 65 1.31 -2.73 -12.07
CA TRP A 65 2.57 -2.01 -12.23
C TRP A 65 2.71 -0.85 -11.22
N LEU A 66 1.66 -0.04 -11.06
CA LEU A 66 1.64 1.06 -10.11
C LEU A 66 1.79 0.59 -8.65
N TYR A 67 1.08 -0.47 -8.28
CA TYR A 67 1.18 -1.05 -6.93
C TYR A 67 2.54 -1.69 -6.67
N LYS A 68 3.18 -2.28 -7.69
CA LYS A 68 4.56 -2.77 -7.60
C LYS A 68 5.54 -1.64 -7.24
N ILE A 69 5.39 -0.46 -7.86
CA ILE A 69 6.19 0.72 -7.52
C ILE A 69 5.91 1.14 -6.08
N ALA A 70 4.63 1.26 -5.68
CA ALA A 70 4.24 1.66 -4.33
C ALA A 70 4.78 0.72 -3.24
N VAL A 71 4.68 -0.59 -3.47
CA VAL A 71 5.25 -1.61 -2.57
C VAL A 71 6.76 -1.47 -2.44
N ASN A 72 7.47 -1.30 -3.56
CA ASN A 72 8.93 -1.17 -3.55
C ASN A 72 9.39 0.07 -2.80
N GLU A 73 8.70 1.21 -2.96
CA GLU A 73 9.01 2.43 -2.22
C GLU A 73 8.73 2.27 -0.72
N SER A 74 7.59 1.69 -0.37
CA SER A 74 7.25 1.40 1.03
C SER A 74 8.28 0.48 1.69
N LYS A 75 8.71 -0.59 1.00
CA LYS A 75 9.77 -1.49 1.49
C LYS A 75 11.12 -0.78 1.63
N GLY A 76 11.45 0.08 0.70
CA GLY A 76 12.66 0.91 0.76
C GLY A 76 12.66 1.79 2.00
N TYR A 77 11.57 2.48 2.27
CA TYR A 77 11.38 3.29 3.45
C TYR A 77 11.51 2.47 4.75
N LEU A 78 10.81 1.34 4.85
CA LEU A 78 10.84 0.49 6.05
C LEU A 78 12.24 -0.07 6.33
N ARG A 79 13.00 -0.45 5.29
CA ARG A 79 14.39 -0.89 5.44
C ARG A 79 15.29 0.24 5.94
N SER A 80 15.17 1.44 5.37
CA SER A 80 15.96 2.60 5.79
C SER A 80 15.63 3.05 7.21
N TRP A 81 14.36 2.93 7.61
CA TRP A 81 13.89 3.24 8.94
C TRP A 81 14.37 2.20 9.98
N ALA A 82 14.33 0.90 9.65
CA ALA A 82 14.87 -0.17 10.48
C ALA A 82 16.39 0.02 10.72
N PHE A 83 17.14 0.40 9.68
CA PHE A 83 18.56 0.71 9.78
C PHE A 83 18.82 1.90 10.71
N ARG A 84 18.03 2.97 10.63
CA ARG A 84 18.13 4.13 11.52
C ARG A 84 17.76 3.83 12.97
N ARG A 85 16.97 2.80 13.24
CA ARG A 85 16.61 2.35 14.59
C ARG A 85 17.71 1.56 15.31
N VAL A 86 18.62 0.95 14.58
CA VAL A 86 19.79 0.27 15.16
C VAL A 86 20.79 1.29 15.75
N PHE A 87 20.74 2.56 15.30
CA PHE A 87 21.45 3.68 15.89
C PHE A 87 20.43 4.62 16.56
N PRO A 88 20.29 4.60 17.90
CA PRO A 88 19.23 5.33 18.58
C PRO A 88 19.45 6.84 18.55
N ALA A 89 18.74 7.53 17.70
CA ALA A 89 18.39 8.92 17.88
C ALA A 89 16.88 8.98 18.12
N SER A 90 16.50 9.15 19.39
CA SER A 90 15.19 9.52 19.94
C SER A 90 13.94 8.93 19.28
N ARG A 91 13.29 8.04 20.05
CA ARG A 91 11.89 7.62 19.88
C ARG A 91 10.98 8.83 19.84
N ILE A 92 10.26 9.00 18.71
CA ILE A 92 8.97 9.69 18.71
C ILE A 92 8.00 8.84 17.91
N PHE A 93 7.25 8.00 18.62
CA PHE A 93 6.02 7.40 18.12
C PHE A 93 4.98 8.52 18.16
N ARG A 94 4.77 9.23 17.06
CA ARG A 94 3.64 10.14 16.91
C ARG A 94 2.45 9.36 16.37
N GLN A 95 1.61 8.94 17.29
CA GLN A 95 0.24 8.61 17.02
C GLN A 95 -0.45 9.91 16.58
N SER A 96 -0.72 10.04 15.28
CA SER A 96 -1.45 11.19 14.75
C SER A 96 -2.93 10.95 14.99
N GLN A 97 -3.46 11.59 16.03
CA GLN A 97 -4.90 11.75 16.22
C GLN A 97 -5.42 12.73 15.19
N THR A 98 -6.39 12.34 14.40
CA THR A 98 -7.18 13.26 13.59
C THR A 98 -8.65 13.13 13.96
N THR A 99 -9.16 14.20 14.50
CA THR A 99 -10.56 14.49 14.84
C THR A 99 -11.37 14.79 13.59
N VAL A 100 -12.51 14.12 13.38
CA VAL A 100 -13.80 14.72 12.93
C VAL A 100 -14.95 13.72 13.19
N GLU A 101 -15.97 14.14 13.90
CA GLU A 101 -16.98 13.32 14.59
C GLU A 101 -18.18 12.81 13.77
N ALA A 102 -18.39 13.19 12.54
CA ALA A 102 -19.58 12.81 11.77
C ALA A 102 -19.41 11.62 10.81
N GLU A 103 -18.19 11.22 10.51
CA GLU A 103 -17.85 9.98 9.77
C GLU A 103 -17.56 8.82 10.73
N ALA A 104 -17.80 9.00 12.03
CA ALA A 104 -17.20 8.23 13.10
C ALA A 104 -17.67 6.76 13.19
N LEU A 105 -18.92 6.44 12.90
CA LEU A 105 -19.45 5.08 13.09
C LEU A 105 -19.10 4.11 11.94
N GLU A 106 -19.10 4.60 10.71
CA GLU A 106 -18.59 3.81 9.56
C GLU A 106 -17.05 3.73 9.58
N LYS A 107 -16.41 4.73 10.16
CA LYS A 107 -14.97 4.85 10.36
C LYS A 107 -14.44 3.90 11.45
N LEU A 108 -15.15 3.72 12.57
CA LEU A 108 -14.74 2.85 13.68
C LEU A 108 -14.51 1.40 13.25
N GLY A 109 -15.41 0.81 12.46
CA GLY A 109 -15.20 -0.54 11.92
C GLY A 109 -14.04 -0.62 10.93
N ARG A 110 -13.80 0.43 10.15
CA ARG A 110 -12.68 0.49 9.19
C ARG A 110 -11.35 0.78 9.86
N GLU A 111 -11.33 1.59 10.91
CA GLU A 111 -10.12 1.88 11.69
C GLU A 111 -9.66 0.64 12.46
N ASN A 112 -10.57 -0.12 13.06
CA ASN A 112 -10.23 -1.37 13.73
C ASN A 112 -9.65 -2.40 12.75
N VAL A 113 -10.28 -2.60 11.59
CA VAL A 113 -9.73 -3.49 10.54
C VAL A 113 -8.36 -3.03 10.07
N ALA A 114 -8.16 -1.73 9.86
CA ALA A 114 -6.87 -1.17 9.46
C ALA A 114 -5.78 -1.45 10.51
N GLN A 115 -6.08 -1.27 11.79
CA GLN A 115 -5.15 -1.57 12.89
C GLN A 115 -4.82 -3.06 12.96
N LEU A 116 -5.82 -3.93 12.80
CA LEU A 116 -5.60 -5.39 12.75
C LEU A 116 -4.69 -5.79 11.58
N VAL A 117 -4.92 -5.22 10.40
CA VAL A 117 -4.06 -5.46 9.23
C VAL A 117 -2.65 -4.93 9.48
N MET A 118 -2.50 -3.74 10.07
CA MET A 118 -1.19 -3.17 10.40
C MET A 118 -0.45 -3.96 11.49
N SER A 119 -1.13 -4.71 12.34
CA SER A 119 -0.51 -5.60 13.34
C SER A 119 0.12 -6.85 12.74
N LEU A 120 -0.27 -7.25 11.53
CA LEU A 120 0.31 -8.41 10.86
C LEU A 120 1.80 -8.22 10.57
N PRO A 121 2.59 -9.31 10.56
CA PRO A 121 3.94 -9.31 9.99
C PRO A 121 3.93 -8.76 8.56
N ALA A 122 4.97 -8.00 8.17
CA ALA A 122 5.02 -7.28 6.90
C ALA A 122 4.67 -8.16 5.69
N ALA A 123 5.22 -9.37 5.61
CA ALA A 123 4.97 -10.29 4.50
C ALA A 123 3.50 -10.76 4.38
N TYR A 124 2.76 -10.81 5.49
CA TYR A 124 1.34 -11.18 5.52
C TYR A 124 0.47 -9.96 5.22
N ARG A 125 0.85 -8.80 5.75
CA ARG A 125 0.20 -7.51 5.48
C ARG A 125 0.21 -7.17 3.99
N GLU A 126 1.35 -7.30 3.34
CA GLU A 126 1.53 -7.02 1.91
C GLU A 126 0.54 -7.83 1.05
N VAL A 127 0.43 -9.13 1.26
CA VAL A 127 -0.48 -9.98 0.46
C VAL A 127 -1.95 -9.68 0.75
N ILE A 128 -2.32 -9.38 2.00
CA ILE A 128 -3.68 -8.97 2.37
C ILE A 128 -4.05 -7.65 1.68
N LEU A 129 -3.16 -6.67 1.73
CA LEU A 129 -3.41 -5.36 1.14
C LEU A 129 -3.53 -5.43 -0.39
N LEU A 130 -2.64 -6.14 -1.06
CA LEU A 130 -2.70 -6.25 -2.52
C LEU A 130 -3.90 -7.07 -3.00
N TYR A 131 -4.19 -8.19 -2.33
CA TYR A 131 -5.27 -9.07 -2.74
C TYR A 131 -6.66 -8.50 -2.40
N TYR A 132 -6.90 -8.10 -1.14
CA TYR A 132 -8.24 -7.65 -0.70
C TYR A 132 -8.48 -6.16 -0.94
N TYR A 133 -7.52 -5.31 -0.65
CA TYR A 133 -7.69 -3.88 -0.83
C TYR A 133 -7.36 -3.45 -2.27
N GLY A 134 -6.28 -3.97 -2.84
CA GLY A 134 -5.85 -3.70 -4.21
C GLY A 134 -6.68 -4.41 -5.27
N GLY A 135 -7.41 -5.48 -4.91
CA GLY A 135 -8.20 -6.26 -5.87
C GLY A 135 -7.35 -7.06 -6.86
N LEU A 136 -6.06 -7.28 -6.56
CA LEU A 136 -5.17 -8.04 -7.42
C LEU A 136 -5.43 -9.54 -7.29
N SER A 137 -5.31 -10.26 -8.40
CA SER A 137 -5.27 -11.71 -8.41
C SER A 137 -4.01 -12.24 -7.71
N ILE A 138 -3.95 -13.55 -7.46
CA ILE A 138 -2.75 -14.18 -6.89
C ILE A 138 -1.53 -13.99 -7.80
N VAL A 139 -1.73 -14.11 -9.11
CA VAL A 139 -0.67 -13.91 -10.12
C VAL A 139 -0.15 -12.49 -10.07
N GLU A 140 -1.03 -11.50 -10.12
CA GLU A 140 -0.67 -10.07 -10.07
C GLU A 140 -0.03 -9.70 -8.73
N THR A 141 -0.53 -10.26 -7.61
CA THR A 141 0.08 -10.08 -6.29
C THR A 141 1.51 -10.65 -6.24
N ALA A 142 1.71 -11.83 -6.82
CA ALA A 142 3.03 -12.45 -6.93
C ALA A 142 3.99 -11.60 -7.76
N GLU A 143 3.52 -11.07 -8.90
CA GLU A 143 4.28 -10.15 -9.75
C GLU A 143 4.64 -8.85 -9.00
N ALA A 144 3.67 -8.22 -8.35
CA ALA A 144 3.89 -6.98 -7.61
C ALA A 144 4.88 -7.14 -6.45
N LEU A 145 4.87 -8.29 -5.77
CA LEU A 145 5.76 -8.59 -4.63
C LEU A 145 7.10 -9.21 -5.06
N GLY A 146 7.24 -9.68 -6.29
CA GLY A 146 8.43 -10.40 -6.77
C GLY A 146 8.63 -11.75 -6.07
N VAL A 147 7.55 -12.48 -5.81
CA VAL A 147 7.54 -13.80 -5.16
C VAL A 147 6.76 -14.82 -6.00
N SER A 148 6.84 -16.11 -5.65
CA SER A 148 6.05 -17.12 -6.33
C SER A 148 4.56 -17.07 -5.92
N GLU A 149 3.66 -17.53 -6.79
CA GLU A 149 2.23 -17.68 -6.46
C GLU A 149 2.01 -18.58 -5.24
N GLY A 150 2.80 -19.65 -5.11
CA GLY A 150 2.76 -20.54 -3.95
C GLY A 150 3.07 -19.82 -2.65
N ALA A 151 4.04 -18.89 -2.67
CA ALA A 151 4.34 -18.03 -1.53
C ALA A 151 3.18 -17.09 -1.20
N VAL A 152 2.52 -16.50 -2.21
CA VAL A 152 1.33 -15.66 -2.00
C VAL A 152 0.20 -16.47 -1.36
N ARG A 153 -0.12 -17.67 -1.89
CA ARG A 153 -1.16 -18.55 -1.33
C ARG A 153 -0.89 -18.89 0.13
N THR A 154 0.34 -19.29 0.44
CA THR A 154 0.76 -19.63 1.81
C THR A 154 0.66 -18.44 2.75
N ARG A 155 1.13 -17.27 2.31
CA ARG A 155 1.06 -16.02 3.11
C ARG A 155 -0.38 -15.58 3.33
N LEU A 156 -1.25 -15.63 2.32
CA LEU A 156 -2.68 -15.33 2.46
C LEU A 156 -3.35 -16.29 3.45
N HIS A 157 -3.07 -17.58 3.36
CA HIS A 157 -3.62 -18.55 4.30
C HIS A 157 -3.23 -18.25 5.75
N ARG A 158 -1.93 -18.03 6.00
CA ARG A 158 -1.42 -17.69 7.35
C ARG A 158 -1.94 -16.34 7.85
N ALA A 159 -2.02 -15.35 6.98
CA ALA A 159 -2.58 -14.04 7.32
C ALA A 159 -4.05 -14.14 7.74
N ARG A 160 -4.86 -14.93 7.01
CA ARG A 160 -6.26 -15.21 7.37
C ARG A 160 -6.38 -15.93 8.73
N GLN A 161 -5.52 -16.92 9.00
CA GLN A 161 -5.51 -17.60 10.29
C GLN A 161 -5.22 -16.66 11.45
N GLN A 162 -4.37 -15.64 11.25
CA GLN A 162 -4.09 -14.64 12.28
C GLN A 162 -5.19 -13.58 12.42
N LEU A 163 -5.78 -13.13 11.31
CA LEU A 163 -6.81 -12.09 11.33
C LEU A 163 -8.17 -12.60 11.82
N LYS A 164 -8.55 -13.83 11.47
CA LYS A 164 -9.89 -14.36 11.77
C LYS A 164 -10.27 -14.27 13.25
N PRO A 165 -9.46 -14.74 14.23
CA PRO A 165 -9.82 -14.60 15.63
C PRO A 165 -9.94 -13.16 16.08
N LEU A 166 -9.04 -12.28 15.61
CA LEU A 166 -9.04 -10.85 15.96
C LEU A 166 -10.29 -10.13 15.45
N LEU A 167 -10.73 -10.44 14.24
CA LEU A 167 -11.95 -9.87 13.66
C LEU A 167 -13.20 -10.34 14.40
N ILE A 168 -13.23 -11.59 14.86
CA ILE A 168 -14.33 -12.14 15.65
C ILE A 168 -14.41 -11.44 17.01
N GLU A 169 -13.27 -11.23 17.68
CA GLU A 169 -13.19 -10.50 18.95
C GLU A 169 -13.71 -9.06 18.85
N GLU A 170 -13.47 -8.40 17.72
CA GLU A 170 -13.97 -7.05 17.41
C GLU A 170 -15.43 -7.05 16.91
N GLY A 171 -16.12 -8.20 16.88
CA GLY A 171 -17.49 -8.32 16.39
C GLY A 171 -17.63 -8.15 14.86
N LEU A 172 -16.53 -8.20 14.14
CA LEU A 172 -16.47 -8.07 12.69
C LEU A 172 -16.56 -9.46 12.06
N GLY A 173 -17.65 -9.74 11.32
CA GLY A 173 -17.83 -11.02 10.65
C GLY A 173 -16.76 -11.21 9.56
N TRP A 174 -16.20 -12.41 9.51
CA TRP A 174 -15.39 -12.86 8.39
C TRP A 174 -16.29 -13.64 7.42
N THR A 175 -16.65 -13.02 6.29
CA THR A 175 -17.34 -13.68 5.17
C THR A 175 -16.36 -14.05 4.08
#